data_014dd27aebb8ae5bbf0443affde4d706
#
_entry.id   014dd27aebb8ae5bbf0443affde4d706
#
_cell.length_a   1.000
_cell.length_b   1.000
_cell.length_c   1.000
_cell.angle_alpha   90.00
_cell.angle_beta   90.00
_cell.angle_gamma   90.00
#
_symmetry.space_group_name_H-M   'P 1'
#
loop_
_entity.id
_entity.type
_entity.pdbx_description
1 polymer ?
#
loop_
_entity_poly.entity_id
_entity_poly.type
_entity_poly.pdbx_seq_one_letter_code
_entity_poly.pdbx_strand_id
1 'polypeptide(L)'
;PDDWATSDLALPACQQALERAGKKPEDIDLIILGTDSPDYMTPATSVVLQKKLGAVNAGTFDIACACSTFPTGLATGSSLLAANENINTVLVVSVYMMRKLADPTDPMVFFYGDGAGAAILEPGTETGYVGTSMLADGNYYKAWGIFSGGTAEPASVESVEAGRTTVKLVDDYPAEINLDGWPKLIKNLAEADGFSMDDVDQVIFTQVNGATISAVMNDVGIPVEKAHQVMDKWGYTGSACIPMAFDDAIQAGKIKKGDLVLFVGSGVGYNQAATAFRITHDLKK
;
A
#
# COMPACT_ATOMS: atom_id res chain seq x y z
N PRO A 1 -13.82 13.39 -8.05
CA PRO A 1 -14.92 14.35 -7.81
C PRO A 1 -14.75 14.99 -6.42
N ASP A 2 -15.17 16.25 -6.27
CA ASP A 2 -14.97 17.00 -5.01
C ASP A 2 -15.84 16.47 -3.85
N ASP A 3 -16.90 15.75 -4.17
CA ASP A 3 -17.82 15.11 -3.23
C ASP A 3 -17.37 13.70 -2.78
N TRP A 4 -16.32 13.14 -3.40
CA TRP A 4 -15.81 11.82 -3.02
C TRP A 4 -14.97 11.88 -1.73
N ALA A 5 -15.16 10.89 -0.88
CA ALA A 5 -14.26 10.56 0.22
C ALA A 5 -13.33 9.39 -0.19
N THR A 6 -12.37 9.06 0.65
CA THR A 6 -11.41 7.97 0.42
C THR A 6 -12.11 6.63 0.18
N SER A 7 -13.16 6.32 0.94
CA SER A 7 -13.95 5.10 0.74
C SER A 7 -14.72 5.08 -0.60
N ASP A 8 -15.08 6.25 -1.17
CA ASP A 8 -15.70 6.32 -2.50
C ASP A 8 -14.69 5.99 -3.60
N LEU A 9 -13.44 6.44 -3.44
CA LEU A 9 -12.37 6.11 -4.37
C LEU A 9 -11.95 4.63 -4.28
N ALA A 10 -11.99 4.04 -3.08
CA ALA A 10 -11.69 2.62 -2.87
C ALA A 10 -12.74 1.68 -3.50
N LEU A 11 -14.02 2.09 -3.51
CA LEU A 11 -15.14 1.25 -3.91
C LEU A 11 -15.00 0.63 -5.31
N PRO A 12 -14.72 1.40 -6.39
CA PRO A 12 -14.56 0.81 -7.73
C PRO A 12 -13.37 -0.15 -7.84
N ALA A 13 -12.26 0.10 -7.13
CA ALA A 13 -11.13 -0.83 -7.11
C ALA A 13 -11.49 -2.16 -6.45
N CYS A 14 -12.26 -2.13 -5.34
CA CYS A 14 -12.76 -3.32 -4.67
C CYS A 14 -13.76 -4.09 -5.54
N GLN A 15 -14.68 -3.41 -6.22
CA GLN A 15 -15.63 -4.03 -7.13
C GLN A 15 -14.93 -4.74 -8.28
N GLN A 16 -13.90 -4.11 -8.87
CA GLN A 16 -13.10 -4.72 -9.94
C GLN A 16 -12.31 -5.95 -9.44
N ALA A 17 -11.72 -5.88 -8.24
CA ALA A 17 -11.02 -7.01 -7.65
C ALA A 17 -11.96 -8.20 -7.40
N LEU A 18 -13.17 -7.96 -6.89
CA LEU A 18 -14.19 -8.99 -6.71
C LEU A 18 -14.64 -9.60 -8.04
N GLU A 19 -14.90 -8.78 -9.06
CA GLU A 19 -15.28 -9.24 -10.40
C GLU A 19 -14.21 -10.18 -10.99
N ARG A 20 -12.93 -9.77 -10.91
CA ARG A 20 -11.80 -10.57 -11.38
C ARG A 20 -11.64 -11.88 -10.59
N ALA A 21 -11.88 -11.85 -9.28
CA ALA A 21 -11.86 -13.04 -8.43
C ALA A 21 -13.08 -13.92 -8.60
N GLY A 22 -14.16 -13.43 -9.24
CA GLY A 22 -15.44 -14.14 -9.36
C GLY A 22 -16.17 -14.23 -8.02
N LYS A 23 -15.99 -13.25 -7.15
CA LYS A 23 -16.56 -13.15 -5.80
C LYS A 23 -17.64 -12.09 -5.73
N LYS A 24 -18.50 -12.23 -4.72
CA LYS A 24 -19.49 -11.24 -4.34
C LYS A 24 -19.07 -10.55 -3.04
N PRO A 25 -19.61 -9.36 -2.74
CA PRO A 25 -19.31 -8.68 -1.48
C PRO A 25 -19.61 -9.52 -0.23
N GLU A 26 -20.64 -10.36 -0.26
CA GLU A 26 -21.04 -11.22 0.85
C GLU A 26 -20.07 -12.37 1.11
N ASP A 27 -19.17 -12.68 0.16
CA ASP A 27 -18.15 -13.72 0.29
C ASP A 27 -16.92 -13.24 1.09
N ILE A 28 -16.82 -11.95 1.38
CA ILE A 28 -15.69 -11.37 2.10
C ILE A 28 -15.86 -11.60 3.59
N ASP A 29 -14.86 -12.23 4.23
CA ASP A 29 -14.79 -12.42 5.68
C ASP A 29 -14.03 -11.27 6.39
N LEU A 30 -13.09 -10.62 5.68
CA LEU A 30 -12.27 -9.56 6.26
C LEU A 30 -11.90 -8.50 5.22
N ILE A 31 -12.02 -7.23 5.60
CA ILE A 31 -11.50 -6.08 4.86
C ILE A 31 -10.32 -5.46 5.63
N ILE A 32 -9.17 -5.39 5.00
CA ILE A 32 -7.98 -4.68 5.50
C ILE A 32 -7.76 -3.47 4.60
N LEU A 33 -7.98 -2.27 5.12
CA LEU A 33 -7.85 -1.03 4.36
C LEU A 33 -6.61 -0.25 4.81
N GLY A 34 -5.72 0.03 3.87
CA GLY A 34 -4.52 0.84 4.09
C GLY A 34 -4.69 2.26 3.55
N THR A 35 -4.56 3.27 4.42
CA THR A 35 -4.59 4.68 4.01
C THR A 35 -3.94 5.57 5.06
N ASP A 36 -3.44 6.71 4.63
CA ASP A 36 -3.04 7.86 5.46
C ASP A 36 -3.90 9.11 5.17
N SER A 37 -4.98 8.92 4.41
CA SER A 37 -6.02 9.92 4.15
C SER A 37 -7.42 9.37 4.46
N PRO A 38 -7.71 9.02 5.73
CA PRO A 38 -8.98 8.37 6.09
C PRO A 38 -10.18 9.29 5.89
N ASP A 39 -11.38 8.71 5.72
CA ASP A 39 -12.65 9.49 5.66
C ASP A 39 -12.83 10.33 6.92
N TYR A 40 -12.54 9.74 8.08
CA TYR A 40 -12.68 10.33 9.41
C TYR A 40 -11.53 9.87 10.32
N MET A 41 -11.25 10.63 11.37
CA MET A 41 -10.40 10.15 12.48
C MET A 41 -11.00 8.91 13.15
N THR A 42 -12.31 8.86 13.24
CA THR A 42 -13.14 7.72 13.67
C THR A 42 -14.57 7.95 13.16
N PRO A 43 -15.26 6.94 12.65
CA PRO A 43 -14.89 5.52 12.56
C PRO A 43 -13.78 5.23 11.52
N ALA A 44 -13.28 4.00 11.51
CA ALA A 44 -12.34 3.52 10.49
C ALA A 44 -12.92 3.61 9.07
N THR A 45 -12.10 3.91 8.07
CA THR A 45 -12.53 3.99 6.66
C THR A 45 -13.01 2.64 6.13
N SER A 46 -12.42 1.54 6.61
CA SER A 46 -12.80 0.18 6.24
C SER A 46 -14.25 -0.17 6.58
N VAL A 47 -14.79 0.31 7.70
CA VAL A 47 -16.21 0.05 8.05
C VAL A 47 -17.16 0.88 7.18
N VAL A 48 -16.74 2.07 6.73
CA VAL A 48 -17.49 2.86 5.76
C VAL A 48 -17.51 2.17 4.39
N LEU A 49 -16.34 1.68 3.96
CA LEU A 49 -16.21 0.91 2.72
C LEU A 49 -17.04 -0.39 2.79
N GLN A 50 -17.01 -1.11 3.90
CA GLN A 50 -17.81 -2.32 4.12
C GLN A 50 -19.30 -2.07 3.85
N LYS A 51 -19.85 -0.97 4.38
CA LYS A 51 -21.23 -0.57 4.14
C LYS A 51 -21.48 -0.22 2.67
N LYS A 52 -20.59 0.56 2.03
CA LYS A 52 -20.74 0.99 0.62
C LYS A 52 -20.64 -0.21 -0.35
N LEU A 53 -19.74 -1.14 -0.06
CA LEU A 53 -19.52 -2.34 -0.86
C LEU A 53 -20.64 -3.40 -0.69
N GLY A 54 -21.34 -3.38 0.44
CA GLY A 54 -22.33 -4.39 0.79
C GLY A 54 -21.73 -5.69 1.34
N ALA A 55 -20.49 -5.65 1.86
CA ALA A 55 -19.78 -6.80 2.42
C ALA A 55 -20.28 -7.12 3.85
N VAL A 56 -21.54 -7.52 3.96
CA VAL A 56 -22.29 -7.63 5.23
C VAL A 56 -21.70 -8.63 6.22
N ASN A 57 -20.90 -9.60 5.75
CA ASN A 57 -20.28 -10.63 6.58
C ASN A 57 -18.86 -10.26 7.03
N ALA A 58 -18.29 -9.20 6.48
CA ALA A 58 -16.88 -8.88 6.70
C ALA A 58 -16.62 -8.19 8.05
N GLY A 59 -15.62 -8.70 8.81
CA GLY A 59 -14.90 -7.91 9.79
C GLY A 59 -14.01 -6.87 9.12
N THR A 60 -13.63 -5.78 9.81
CA THR A 60 -12.85 -4.71 9.19
C THR A 60 -11.85 -4.06 10.14
N PHE A 61 -10.72 -3.60 9.62
CA PHE A 61 -9.82 -2.66 10.30
C PHE A 61 -8.96 -1.88 9.29
N ASP A 62 -8.46 -0.71 9.71
CA ASP A 62 -7.54 0.11 8.93
C ASP A 62 -6.08 -0.14 9.35
N ILE A 63 -5.16 -0.03 8.39
CA ILE A 63 -3.71 0.00 8.61
C ILE A 63 -3.20 1.41 8.31
N ALA A 64 -2.48 2.00 9.27
CA ALA A 64 -1.89 3.34 9.16
C ALA A 64 -0.36 3.27 8.99
N CYS A 65 0.11 2.61 7.93
CA CYS A 65 1.54 2.53 7.56
C CYS A 65 1.86 3.34 6.30
N ALA A 66 1.03 4.34 5.98
CA ALA A 66 1.15 5.19 4.78
C ALA A 66 1.42 4.35 3.51
N CYS A 67 2.46 4.66 2.74
CA CYS A 67 2.73 4.00 1.46
C CYS A 67 3.30 2.57 1.61
N SER A 68 3.51 2.04 2.82
CA SER A 68 3.83 0.64 3.07
C SER A 68 2.61 -0.21 3.48
N THR A 69 1.40 0.34 3.40
CA THR A 69 0.17 -0.35 3.81
C THR A 69 -0.15 -1.59 2.99
N PHE A 70 0.11 -1.56 1.67
CA PHE A 70 -0.23 -2.70 0.81
C PHE A 70 0.61 -3.95 1.14
N PRO A 71 1.96 -3.91 1.16
CA PRO A 71 2.75 -5.07 1.59
C PRO A 71 2.42 -5.51 3.02
N THR A 72 2.18 -4.57 3.95
CA THR A 72 1.77 -4.88 5.33
C THR A 72 0.38 -5.55 5.37
N GLY A 73 -0.56 -5.07 4.57
CA GLY A 73 -1.91 -5.64 4.45
C GLY A 73 -1.90 -7.05 3.85
N LEU A 74 -1.10 -7.28 2.81
CA LEU A 74 -0.91 -8.60 2.22
C LEU A 74 -0.34 -9.59 3.24
N ALA A 75 0.71 -9.19 3.98
CA ALA A 75 1.32 -10.04 5.02
C ALA A 75 0.32 -10.34 6.15
N THR A 76 -0.40 -9.32 6.63
CA THR A 76 -1.40 -9.47 7.71
C THR A 76 -2.55 -10.36 7.27
N GLY A 77 -3.11 -10.13 6.08
CA GLY A 77 -4.19 -10.92 5.53
C GLY A 77 -3.81 -12.38 5.34
N SER A 78 -2.61 -12.65 4.78
CA SER A 78 -2.09 -14.01 4.60
C SER A 78 -1.89 -14.73 5.93
N SER A 79 -1.36 -14.02 6.94
CA SER A 79 -1.15 -14.58 8.27
C SER A 79 -2.47 -14.94 8.96
N LEU A 80 -3.50 -14.10 8.81
CA LEU A 80 -4.83 -14.35 9.36
C LEU A 80 -5.54 -15.50 8.66
N LEU A 81 -5.42 -15.61 7.34
CA LEU A 81 -5.90 -16.77 6.57
C LEU A 81 -5.25 -18.07 7.02
N ALA A 82 -3.95 -18.06 7.26
CA ALA A 82 -3.22 -19.25 7.72
C ALA A 82 -3.55 -19.65 9.16
N ALA A 83 -3.88 -18.67 10.02
CA ALA A 83 -4.10 -18.89 11.46
C ALA A 83 -5.57 -19.11 11.85
N ASN A 84 -6.54 -18.81 10.98
CA ASN A 84 -7.96 -18.81 11.32
C ASN A 84 -8.81 -19.44 10.21
N GLU A 85 -9.31 -20.66 10.45
CA GLU A 85 -10.14 -21.42 9.53
C GLU A 85 -11.50 -20.76 9.20
N ASN A 86 -11.94 -19.76 9.97
CA ASN A 86 -13.16 -19.01 9.70
C ASN A 86 -12.96 -17.83 8.75
N ILE A 87 -11.72 -17.54 8.35
CA ILE A 87 -11.38 -16.49 7.38
C ILE A 87 -10.93 -17.18 6.09
N ASN A 88 -11.70 -17.02 5.01
CA ASN A 88 -11.44 -17.67 3.72
C ASN A 88 -11.25 -16.65 2.59
N THR A 89 -11.81 -15.46 2.72
CA THR A 89 -11.69 -14.41 1.71
C THR A 89 -11.34 -13.08 2.37
N VAL A 90 -10.12 -12.58 2.10
CA VAL A 90 -9.65 -11.29 2.61
C VAL A 90 -9.51 -10.31 1.46
N LEU A 91 -10.17 -9.17 1.59
CA LEU A 91 -9.98 -8.02 0.71
C LEU A 91 -8.93 -7.09 1.31
N VAL A 92 -7.78 -6.98 0.65
CA VAL A 92 -6.75 -5.98 0.97
C VAL A 92 -6.88 -4.83 0.00
N VAL A 93 -7.13 -3.63 0.50
CA VAL A 93 -7.27 -2.42 -0.31
C VAL A 93 -6.37 -1.33 0.22
N SER A 94 -5.65 -0.65 -0.68
CA SER A 94 -4.88 0.55 -0.33
C SER A 94 -5.37 1.72 -1.18
N VAL A 95 -5.61 2.84 -0.52
CA VAL A 95 -6.24 4.01 -1.13
C VAL A 95 -5.61 5.30 -0.61
N TYR A 96 -5.49 6.28 -1.49
CA TYR A 96 -4.85 7.55 -1.20
C TYR A 96 -5.62 8.70 -1.83
N MET A 97 -5.99 9.69 -1.02
CA MET A 97 -6.71 10.89 -1.44
C MET A 97 -6.13 12.14 -0.75
N MET A 98 -4.79 12.19 -0.66
CA MET A 98 -4.06 13.20 0.11
C MET A 98 -4.16 14.60 -0.50
N ARG A 99 -4.37 14.71 -1.82
CA ARG A 99 -4.58 16.00 -2.47
C ARG A 99 -5.72 16.79 -1.83
N LYS A 100 -6.75 16.11 -1.32
CA LYS A 100 -7.89 16.74 -0.64
C LYS A 100 -7.53 17.29 0.75
N LEU A 101 -6.47 16.77 1.35
CA LEU A 101 -5.95 17.18 2.66
C LEU A 101 -4.71 18.08 2.53
N ALA A 102 -4.29 18.41 1.29
CA ALA A 102 -3.18 19.30 1.03
C ALA A 102 -3.63 20.76 1.00
N ASP A 103 -2.72 21.65 1.34
CA ASP A 103 -2.90 23.09 1.17
C ASP A 103 -2.84 23.42 -0.34
N PRO A 104 -3.90 23.94 -0.96
CA PRO A 104 -3.91 24.23 -2.40
C PRO A 104 -2.93 25.34 -2.82
N THR A 105 -2.40 26.12 -1.85
CA THR A 105 -1.40 27.16 -2.09
C THR A 105 0.04 26.67 -1.95
N ASP A 106 0.24 25.46 -1.39
CA ASP A 106 1.54 24.84 -1.27
C ASP A 106 1.91 24.12 -2.57
N PRO A 107 3.09 24.42 -3.20
CA PRO A 107 3.54 23.70 -4.40
C PRO A 107 3.59 22.17 -4.25
N MET A 108 3.71 21.65 -3.01
CA MET A 108 3.65 20.23 -2.74
C MET A 108 2.30 19.57 -3.13
N VAL A 109 1.22 20.36 -3.32
CA VAL A 109 -0.08 19.82 -3.79
C VAL A 109 0.04 19.06 -5.13
N PHE A 110 0.98 19.45 -5.99
CA PHE A 110 1.24 18.79 -7.27
C PHE A 110 1.94 17.43 -7.14
N PHE A 111 2.53 17.15 -5.99
CA PHE A 111 3.15 15.85 -5.70
C PHE A 111 2.11 14.75 -5.43
N TYR A 112 0.94 15.11 -4.89
CA TYR A 112 -0.07 14.16 -4.46
C TYR A 112 -1.03 13.79 -5.60
N GLY A 113 -0.95 12.55 -6.06
CA GLY A 113 -1.96 11.93 -6.93
C GLY A 113 -2.96 11.13 -6.10
N ASP A 114 -4.20 11.02 -6.55
CA ASP A 114 -5.21 10.18 -5.90
C ASP A 114 -5.27 8.82 -6.58
N GLY A 115 -5.53 7.75 -5.82
CA GLY A 115 -5.62 6.41 -6.39
C GLY A 115 -6.12 5.37 -5.39
N ALA A 116 -6.51 4.21 -5.93
CA ALA A 116 -6.88 3.02 -5.16
C ALA A 116 -6.49 1.74 -5.91
N GLY A 117 -6.15 0.71 -5.16
CA GLY A 117 -5.94 -0.62 -5.68
C GLY A 117 -6.30 -1.67 -4.64
N ALA A 118 -6.79 -2.83 -5.08
CA ALA A 118 -7.28 -3.88 -4.21
C ALA A 118 -6.83 -5.26 -4.69
N ALA A 119 -6.67 -6.19 -3.74
CA ALA A 119 -6.39 -7.60 -3.99
C ALA A 119 -7.27 -8.49 -3.11
N ILE A 120 -7.66 -9.65 -3.66
CA ILE A 120 -8.33 -10.70 -2.92
C ILE A 120 -7.31 -11.78 -2.56
N LEU A 121 -7.27 -12.15 -1.29
CA LEU A 121 -6.48 -13.27 -0.79
C LEU A 121 -7.42 -14.41 -0.38
N GLU A 122 -7.06 -15.63 -0.75
CA GLU A 122 -7.79 -16.85 -0.42
C GLU A 122 -6.81 -17.99 -0.09
N PRO A 123 -7.23 -18.99 0.68
CA PRO A 123 -6.46 -20.22 0.84
C PRO A 123 -6.26 -20.90 -0.52
N GLY A 124 -5.06 -21.38 -0.78
CA GLY A 124 -4.70 -22.09 -2.01
C GLY A 124 -4.15 -23.48 -1.73
N THR A 125 -4.07 -24.31 -2.77
CA THR A 125 -3.40 -25.63 -2.70
C THR A 125 -1.88 -25.52 -2.82
N GLU A 126 -1.39 -24.39 -3.34
CA GLU A 126 0.03 -24.07 -3.47
C GLU A 126 0.36 -22.89 -2.53
N THR A 127 1.57 -22.82 -2.00
CA THR A 127 2.01 -21.72 -1.15
C THR A 127 2.24 -20.46 -2.00
N GLY A 128 1.36 -19.48 -1.87
CA GLY A 128 1.48 -18.17 -2.53
C GLY A 128 2.26 -17.17 -1.69
N TYR A 129 1.88 -16.97 -0.42
CA TYR A 129 2.63 -16.11 0.49
C TYR A 129 3.94 -16.78 0.89
N VAL A 130 5.07 -16.09 0.63
CA VAL A 130 6.41 -16.58 0.93
C VAL A 130 6.87 -16.04 2.28
N GLY A 131 6.85 -14.72 2.48
CA GLY A 131 7.27 -14.13 3.74
C GLY A 131 7.19 -12.61 3.74
N THR A 132 7.61 -12.00 4.86
CA THR A 132 7.66 -10.55 5.04
C THR A 132 8.83 -10.12 5.92
N SER A 133 9.36 -8.93 5.64
CA SER A 133 10.33 -8.23 6.46
C SER A 133 9.82 -6.79 6.70
N MET A 134 9.91 -6.31 7.94
CA MET A 134 9.42 -4.98 8.32
C MET A 134 10.47 -4.26 9.15
N LEU A 135 10.51 -2.94 9.01
CA LEU A 135 11.31 -2.06 9.87
C LEU A 135 10.61 -0.72 10.05
N ALA A 136 10.93 -0.01 11.12
CA ALA A 136 10.48 1.35 11.38
C ALA A 136 11.57 2.13 12.07
N ASP A 137 11.60 3.45 11.84
CA ASP A 137 12.41 4.38 12.62
C ASP A 137 11.56 5.60 13.01
N GLY A 138 11.12 5.60 14.26
CA GLY A 138 10.28 6.65 14.83
C GLY A 138 10.97 8.00 15.00
N ASN A 139 12.28 8.12 14.77
CA ASN A 139 12.98 9.40 14.85
C ASN A 139 12.47 10.41 13.81
N TYR A 140 11.88 9.92 12.72
CA TYR A 140 11.39 10.75 11.59
C TYR A 140 9.88 11.02 11.63
N TYR A 141 9.18 10.75 12.75
CA TYR A 141 7.72 10.90 12.82
C TYR A 141 7.22 12.32 12.57
N LYS A 142 8.07 13.34 12.77
CA LYS A 142 7.72 14.75 12.54
C LYS A 142 8.07 15.25 11.13
N ALA A 143 8.78 14.47 10.31
CA ALA A 143 9.28 14.96 9.04
C ALA A 143 8.14 15.29 8.07
N TRP A 144 7.11 14.45 8.00
CA TRP A 144 6.03 14.61 7.05
C TRP A 144 4.71 14.07 7.63
N GLY A 145 3.63 14.87 7.57
CA GLY A 145 2.34 14.44 8.11
C GLY A 145 1.31 15.55 8.24
N ILE A 146 0.18 15.23 8.88
CA ILE A 146 -0.86 16.15 9.34
C ILE A 146 -0.82 16.14 10.86
N PHE A 147 -0.40 17.23 11.48
CA PHE A 147 -0.02 17.24 12.89
C PHE A 147 -1.09 17.82 13.83
N SER A 148 -2.16 18.42 13.29
CA SER A 148 -3.32 18.88 14.06
C SER A 148 -4.60 18.18 13.62
N GLY A 149 -5.51 17.95 14.57
CA GLY A 149 -6.75 17.19 14.40
C GLY A 149 -6.74 15.85 15.15
N GLY A 150 -5.57 15.43 15.68
CA GLY A 150 -5.43 14.26 16.55
C GLY A 150 -5.35 14.65 18.03
N THR A 151 -5.00 13.65 18.86
CA THR A 151 -4.93 13.85 20.34
C THR A 151 -3.70 14.65 20.78
N ALA A 152 -2.63 14.66 19.97
CA ALA A 152 -1.43 15.44 20.29
C ALA A 152 -1.67 16.94 20.14
N GLU A 153 -2.43 17.33 19.13
CA GLU A 153 -2.91 18.70 18.90
C GLU A 153 -4.34 18.62 18.34
N PRO A 154 -5.38 18.74 19.17
CA PRO A 154 -6.77 18.84 18.69
C PRO A 154 -6.95 20.05 17.76
N ALA A 155 -7.83 19.92 16.77
CA ALA A 155 -8.11 21.00 15.84
C ALA A 155 -8.66 22.23 16.56
N SER A 156 -8.15 23.42 16.21
CA SER A 156 -8.58 24.72 16.73
C SER A 156 -8.60 25.74 15.59
N VAL A 157 -9.22 26.88 15.79
CA VAL A 157 -9.21 27.97 14.81
C VAL A 157 -7.77 28.37 14.47
N GLU A 158 -6.91 28.50 15.50
CA GLU A 158 -5.50 28.81 15.34
C GLU A 158 -4.76 27.75 14.47
N SER A 159 -4.98 26.44 14.74
CA SER A 159 -4.30 25.38 13.99
C SER A 159 -4.76 25.33 12.53
N VAL A 160 -6.03 25.65 12.25
CA VAL A 160 -6.56 25.75 10.89
C VAL A 160 -5.95 26.96 10.17
N GLU A 161 -5.97 28.14 10.78
CA GLU A 161 -5.38 29.36 10.19
C GLU A 161 -3.88 29.23 9.96
N ALA A 162 -3.17 28.50 10.82
CA ALA A 162 -1.74 28.20 10.67
C ALA A 162 -1.44 27.05 9.67
N GLY A 163 -2.47 26.44 9.04
CA GLY A 163 -2.31 25.37 8.07
C GLY A 163 -1.80 24.05 8.65
N ARG A 164 -1.88 23.84 9.99
CA ARG A 164 -1.40 22.61 10.63
C ARG A 164 -2.38 21.42 10.49
N THR A 165 -3.59 21.66 9.99
CA THR A 165 -4.58 20.63 9.65
C THR A 165 -4.45 20.10 8.22
N THR A 166 -3.44 20.56 7.46
CA THR A 166 -3.12 20.08 6.13
C THR A 166 -1.81 19.29 6.15
N VAL A 167 -1.60 18.43 5.15
CA VAL A 167 -0.34 17.68 5.04
C VAL A 167 0.84 18.62 4.77
N LYS A 168 1.92 18.46 5.51
CA LYS A 168 3.14 19.26 5.40
C LYS A 168 4.38 18.38 5.45
N LEU A 169 5.38 18.77 4.66
CA LEU A 169 6.77 18.39 4.85
C LEU A 169 7.39 19.43 5.79
N VAL A 170 7.70 19.04 7.02
CA VAL A 170 8.12 19.98 8.10
C VAL A 170 9.61 19.94 8.34
N ASP A 171 10.19 18.73 8.32
CA ASP A 171 11.63 18.52 8.52
C ASP A 171 12.23 17.77 7.33
N ASP A 172 13.56 17.84 7.19
CA ASP A 172 14.30 17.10 6.18
C ASP A 172 14.08 15.60 6.34
N TYR A 173 13.63 14.97 5.28
CA TYR A 173 13.50 13.54 5.19
C TYR A 173 14.78 12.97 4.56
N PRO A 174 15.55 12.12 5.25
CA PRO A 174 16.83 11.66 4.70
C PRO A 174 16.63 11.00 3.34
N ALA A 175 17.38 11.49 2.34
CA ALA A 175 17.30 10.97 0.98
C ALA A 175 17.69 9.47 0.91
N GLU A 176 18.52 9.02 1.86
CA GLU A 176 19.07 7.67 1.95
C GLU A 176 18.10 6.65 2.56
N ILE A 177 16.99 7.06 3.17
CA ILE A 177 16.06 6.15 3.87
C ILE A 177 15.70 4.92 3.05
N ASN A 178 15.37 5.11 1.77
CA ASN A 178 15.00 4.02 0.88
C ASN A 178 16.23 3.30 0.31
N LEU A 179 17.34 3.99 0.13
CA LEU A 179 18.61 3.40 -0.32
C LEU A 179 19.19 2.43 0.71
N ASP A 180 18.97 2.70 2.00
CA ASP A 180 19.44 1.86 3.10
C ASP A 180 18.41 0.79 3.49
N GLY A 181 17.14 1.19 3.59
CA GLY A 181 16.08 0.35 4.12
C GLY A 181 15.58 -0.73 3.15
N TRP A 182 15.33 -0.39 1.91
CA TRP A 182 14.79 -1.36 0.94
C TRP A 182 15.75 -2.52 0.62
N PRO A 183 17.05 -2.31 0.38
CA PRO A 183 17.98 -3.43 0.22
C PRO A 183 18.05 -4.33 1.45
N LYS A 184 18.03 -3.74 2.65
CA LYS A 184 18.02 -4.50 3.90
C LYS A 184 16.79 -5.38 4.03
N LEU A 185 15.60 -4.85 3.71
CA LEU A 185 14.35 -5.61 3.75
C LEU A 185 14.37 -6.77 2.74
N ILE A 186 14.81 -6.52 1.51
CA ILE A 186 14.87 -7.52 0.44
C ILE A 186 15.85 -8.64 0.81
N LYS A 187 17.06 -8.27 1.29
CA LYS A 187 18.10 -9.24 1.70
C LYS A 187 17.62 -10.07 2.90
N ASN A 188 17.05 -9.43 3.93
CA ASN A 188 16.50 -10.15 5.10
C ASN A 188 15.39 -11.12 4.71
N LEU A 189 14.48 -10.70 3.82
CA LEU A 189 13.39 -11.53 3.33
C LEU A 189 13.92 -12.75 2.56
N ALA A 190 14.86 -12.55 1.67
CA ALA A 190 15.48 -13.63 0.89
C ALA A 190 16.22 -14.64 1.79
N GLU A 191 16.96 -14.15 2.79
CA GLU A 191 17.67 -15.01 3.74
C GLU A 191 16.70 -15.83 4.62
N ALA A 192 15.64 -15.20 5.13
CA ALA A 192 14.66 -15.85 6.01
C ALA A 192 13.84 -16.92 5.29
N ASP A 193 13.47 -16.68 4.04
CA ASP A 193 12.53 -17.50 3.28
C ASP A 193 13.19 -18.35 2.18
N GLY A 194 14.53 -18.29 2.07
CA GLY A 194 15.36 -19.24 1.31
C GLY A 194 15.25 -19.08 -0.20
N PHE A 195 15.09 -17.86 -0.74
CA PHE A 195 15.16 -17.59 -2.17
C PHE A 195 16.39 -16.71 -2.50
N SER A 196 16.88 -16.80 -3.74
CA SER A 196 17.96 -15.95 -4.25
C SER A 196 17.42 -14.74 -5.00
N MET A 197 18.25 -13.72 -5.23
CA MET A 197 17.88 -12.56 -6.03
C MET A 197 17.60 -12.93 -7.49
N ASP A 198 18.20 -14.01 -8.00
CA ASP A 198 17.96 -14.54 -9.34
C ASP A 198 16.54 -15.12 -9.50
N ASP A 199 15.95 -15.63 -8.40
CA ASP A 199 14.59 -16.18 -8.38
C ASP A 199 13.50 -15.12 -8.48
N VAL A 200 13.84 -13.84 -8.25
CA VAL A 200 12.87 -12.74 -8.27
C VAL A 200 12.53 -12.37 -9.70
N ASP A 201 11.24 -12.41 -10.04
CA ASP A 201 10.73 -12.07 -11.37
C ASP A 201 10.29 -10.62 -11.51
N GLN A 202 9.65 -10.07 -10.48
CA GLN A 202 9.22 -8.66 -10.44
C GLN A 202 9.38 -8.06 -9.04
N VAL A 203 9.70 -6.77 -8.99
CA VAL A 203 9.68 -5.97 -7.75
C VAL A 203 8.80 -4.75 -7.95
N ILE A 204 7.82 -4.58 -7.08
CA ILE A 204 6.88 -3.45 -7.10
C ILE A 204 7.18 -2.57 -5.89
N PHE A 205 7.80 -1.43 -6.14
CA PHE A 205 8.18 -0.47 -5.09
C PHE A 205 7.12 0.61 -4.87
N THR A 206 7.20 1.30 -3.73
CA THR A 206 6.61 2.63 -3.60
C THR A 206 7.08 3.51 -4.75
N GLN A 207 6.15 4.07 -5.51
CA GLN A 207 6.37 4.81 -6.76
C GLN A 207 6.73 6.28 -6.49
N VAL A 208 7.85 6.52 -5.79
CA VAL A 208 8.22 7.88 -5.34
C VAL A 208 9.41 8.47 -6.10
N ASN A 209 10.39 7.64 -6.47
CA ASN A 209 11.62 8.08 -7.15
C ASN A 209 12.24 6.94 -7.96
N GLY A 210 12.24 7.07 -9.29
CA GLY A 210 12.78 6.06 -10.20
C GLY A 210 14.30 5.87 -10.10
N ALA A 211 15.04 6.93 -9.78
CA ALA A 211 16.50 6.83 -9.59
C ALA A 211 16.83 6.00 -8.34
N THR A 212 16.09 6.23 -7.25
CA THR A 212 16.21 5.43 -6.02
C THR A 212 15.88 3.96 -6.28
N ILE A 213 14.78 3.67 -7.00
CA ILE A 213 14.41 2.30 -7.37
C ILE A 213 15.55 1.63 -8.15
N SER A 214 16.09 2.31 -9.15
CA SER A 214 17.19 1.78 -9.98
C SER A 214 18.46 1.53 -9.15
N ALA A 215 18.81 2.42 -8.23
CA ALA A 215 19.95 2.26 -7.34
C ALA A 215 19.80 1.05 -6.41
N VAL A 216 18.61 0.87 -5.82
CA VAL A 216 18.30 -0.27 -4.96
C VAL A 216 18.36 -1.58 -5.74
N MET A 217 17.77 -1.65 -6.95
CA MET A 217 17.82 -2.85 -7.79
C MET A 217 19.26 -3.26 -8.11
N ASN A 218 20.12 -2.28 -8.43
CA ASN A 218 21.55 -2.53 -8.66
C ASN A 218 22.26 -3.01 -7.39
N ASP A 219 21.96 -2.44 -6.21
CA ASP A 219 22.58 -2.85 -4.93
C ASP A 219 22.21 -4.30 -4.54
N VAL A 220 20.98 -4.72 -4.81
CA VAL A 220 20.54 -6.09 -4.51
C VAL A 220 20.87 -7.08 -5.63
N GLY A 221 21.39 -6.62 -6.77
CA GLY A 221 21.78 -7.48 -7.90
C GLY A 221 20.60 -7.99 -8.73
N ILE A 222 19.45 -7.34 -8.68
CA ILE A 222 18.29 -7.67 -9.53
C ILE A 222 18.25 -6.72 -10.73
N PRO A 223 18.07 -7.20 -11.97
CA PRO A 223 17.97 -6.35 -13.16
C PRO A 223 16.88 -5.27 -13.03
N VAL A 224 17.20 -4.01 -13.37
CA VAL A 224 16.32 -2.85 -13.18
C VAL A 224 15.00 -2.98 -13.94
N GLU A 225 14.97 -3.67 -15.07
CA GLU A 225 13.76 -3.94 -15.86
C GLU A 225 12.72 -4.81 -15.13
N LYS A 226 13.13 -5.53 -14.08
CA LYS A 226 12.22 -6.27 -13.17
C LYS A 226 11.53 -5.37 -12.16
N ALA A 227 11.88 -4.07 -12.06
CA ALA A 227 11.14 -3.08 -11.28
C ALA A 227 10.10 -2.37 -12.15
N HIS A 228 8.83 -2.76 -12.03
CA HIS A 228 7.77 -2.09 -12.79
C HIS A 228 7.44 -0.71 -12.21
N GLN A 229 7.42 0.31 -13.06
CA GLN A 229 7.21 1.70 -12.69
C GLN A 229 6.05 2.29 -13.50
N VAL A 230 5.26 3.17 -12.85
CA VAL A 230 4.05 3.80 -13.42
C VAL A 230 3.98 5.31 -13.12
N MET A 231 5.08 5.88 -12.62
CA MET A 231 5.15 7.29 -12.24
C MET A 231 4.96 8.24 -13.43
N ASP A 232 5.33 7.81 -14.62
CA ASP A 232 5.12 8.54 -15.87
C ASP A 232 3.65 8.62 -16.29
N LYS A 233 2.82 7.68 -15.81
CA LYS A 233 1.38 7.62 -16.09
C LYS A 233 0.56 8.38 -15.05
N TRP A 234 0.84 8.18 -13.77
CA TRP A 234 -0.05 8.62 -12.67
C TRP A 234 0.65 9.44 -11.58
N GLY A 235 1.96 9.66 -11.68
CA GLY A 235 2.74 10.31 -10.64
C GLY A 235 2.78 9.48 -9.35
N TYR A 236 2.81 10.16 -8.21
CA TYR A 236 2.83 9.51 -6.90
C TYR A 236 1.43 9.41 -6.32
N THR A 237 0.94 8.19 -6.14
CA THR A 237 -0.39 7.88 -5.60
C THR A 237 -0.34 7.27 -4.19
N GLY A 238 0.69 7.62 -3.42
CA GLY A 238 0.83 7.29 -1.98
C GLY A 238 0.58 5.82 -1.66
N SER A 239 -0.32 5.56 -0.72
CA SER A 239 -0.70 4.21 -0.28
C SER A 239 -1.18 3.31 -1.42
N ALA A 240 -1.74 3.87 -2.49
CA ALA A 240 -2.25 3.12 -3.64
C ALA A 240 -1.18 2.80 -4.69
N CYS A 241 0.00 3.38 -4.62
CA CYS A 241 0.99 3.29 -5.70
C CYS A 241 1.46 1.85 -5.99
N ILE A 242 1.63 1.03 -4.96
CA ILE A 242 2.06 -0.37 -5.11
C ILE A 242 0.97 -1.22 -5.78
N PRO A 243 -0.28 -1.29 -5.30
CA PRO A 243 -1.31 -2.09 -5.96
C PRO A 243 -1.65 -1.58 -7.37
N MET A 244 -1.58 -0.28 -7.64
CA MET A 244 -1.76 0.27 -8.99
C MET A 244 -0.62 -0.15 -9.93
N ALA A 245 0.64 -0.11 -9.49
CA ALA A 245 1.78 -0.59 -10.27
C ALA A 245 1.73 -2.11 -10.48
N PHE A 246 1.25 -2.86 -9.51
CA PHE A 246 1.05 -4.30 -9.62
C PHE A 246 -0.02 -4.63 -10.67
N ASP A 247 -1.18 -3.97 -10.63
CA ASP A 247 -2.22 -4.13 -11.65
C ASP A 247 -1.73 -3.78 -13.06
N ASP A 248 -1.01 -2.66 -13.21
CA ASP A 248 -0.44 -2.26 -14.50
C ASP A 248 0.58 -3.30 -15.04
N ALA A 249 1.40 -3.89 -14.15
CA ALA A 249 2.31 -4.97 -14.53
C ALA A 249 1.56 -6.23 -15.00
N ILE A 250 0.44 -6.57 -14.37
CA ILE A 250 -0.45 -7.67 -14.81
C ILE A 250 -1.03 -7.34 -16.19
N GLN A 251 -1.58 -6.13 -16.38
CA GLN A 251 -2.15 -5.70 -17.66
C GLN A 251 -1.09 -5.72 -18.78
N ALA A 252 0.14 -5.34 -18.46
CA ALA A 252 1.27 -5.39 -19.39
C ALA A 252 1.79 -6.82 -19.67
N GLY A 253 1.27 -7.84 -18.98
CA GLY A 253 1.69 -9.24 -19.13
C GLY A 253 3.10 -9.54 -18.57
N LYS A 254 3.57 -8.70 -17.63
CA LYS A 254 4.88 -8.87 -16.98
C LYS A 254 4.85 -9.84 -15.80
N ILE A 255 3.67 -10.22 -15.34
CA ILE A 255 3.46 -11.13 -14.22
C ILE A 255 2.61 -12.30 -14.67
N LYS A 256 3.07 -13.52 -14.38
CA LYS A 256 2.43 -14.78 -14.76
C LYS A 256 2.49 -15.79 -13.61
N LYS A 257 1.76 -16.89 -13.75
CA LYS A 257 1.83 -18.02 -12.81
C LYS A 257 3.26 -18.52 -12.66
N GLY A 258 3.70 -18.75 -11.44
CA GLY A 258 5.03 -19.21 -11.05
C GLY A 258 5.99 -18.08 -10.66
N ASP A 259 5.73 -16.84 -11.06
CA ASP A 259 6.62 -15.71 -10.78
C ASP A 259 6.70 -15.40 -9.28
N LEU A 260 7.90 -15.08 -8.81
CA LEU A 260 8.16 -14.53 -7.48
C LEU A 260 8.14 -13.00 -7.56
N VAL A 261 7.14 -12.40 -6.90
CA VAL A 261 6.92 -10.96 -6.88
C VAL A 261 7.19 -10.40 -5.49
N LEU A 262 8.04 -9.38 -5.42
CA LEU A 262 8.29 -8.62 -4.19
C LEU A 262 7.49 -7.31 -4.20
N PHE A 263 6.81 -7.01 -3.10
CA PHE A 263 6.16 -5.73 -2.84
C PHE A 263 6.97 -4.99 -1.77
N VAL A 264 7.55 -3.84 -2.11
CA VAL A 264 8.48 -3.12 -1.23
C VAL A 264 7.99 -1.70 -1.00
N GLY A 265 7.54 -1.42 0.22
CA GLY A 265 6.91 -0.17 0.60
C GLY A 265 7.72 0.66 1.58
N SER A 266 7.58 1.99 1.47
CA SER A 266 8.09 2.96 2.44
C SER A 266 7.04 4.02 2.69
N GLY A 267 6.59 4.15 3.93
CA GLY A 267 5.61 5.13 4.39
C GLY A 267 6.21 6.10 5.39
N VAL A 268 5.63 7.29 5.47
CA VAL A 268 6.06 8.32 6.42
C VAL A 268 6.00 7.84 7.87
N GLY A 269 6.89 8.38 8.71
CA GLY A 269 6.86 8.09 10.14
C GLY A 269 8.18 7.58 10.75
N TYR A 270 9.06 6.71 10.19
CA TYR A 270 8.63 6.05 8.97
C TYR A 270 8.52 4.53 9.18
N ASN A 271 7.76 3.88 8.30
CA ASN A 271 7.61 2.44 8.27
C ASN A 271 8.01 1.91 6.90
N GLN A 272 8.69 0.77 6.85
CA GLN A 272 8.99 0.06 5.62
C GLN A 272 8.59 -1.41 5.74
N ALA A 273 8.13 -1.99 4.65
CA ALA A 273 7.78 -3.40 4.57
C ALA A 273 8.15 -3.97 3.20
N ALA A 274 8.67 -5.18 3.19
CA ALA A 274 8.80 -6.00 1.99
C ALA A 274 8.02 -7.29 2.20
N THR A 275 7.22 -7.70 1.21
CA THR A 275 6.43 -8.93 1.25
C THR A 275 6.62 -9.67 -0.08
N ALA A 276 6.86 -10.98 -0.01
CA ALA A 276 7.08 -11.82 -1.18
C ALA A 276 5.88 -12.75 -1.42
N PHE A 277 5.48 -12.83 -2.68
CA PHE A 277 4.46 -13.76 -3.16
C PHE A 277 4.93 -14.52 -4.38
N ARG A 278 4.68 -15.82 -4.38
CA ARG A 278 4.70 -16.64 -5.59
C ARG A 278 3.30 -16.66 -6.19
N ILE A 279 3.19 -16.28 -7.44
CA ILE A 279 1.90 -16.24 -8.15
C ILE A 279 1.45 -17.66 -8.45
N THR A 280 0.38 -18.12 -7.81
CA THR A 280 -0.07 -19.52 -7.87
C THR A 280 -1.02 -19.82 -9.04
N HIS A 281 -1.55 -18.78 -9.69
CA HIS A 281 -2.49 -18.92 -10.81
C HIS A 281 -2.35 -17.72 -11.77
N ASP A 282 -2.90 -17.84 -12.97
CA ASP A 282 -2.93 -16.73 -13.91
C ASP A 282 -3.88 -15.65 -13.41
N LEU A 283 -3.34 -14.43 -13.25
CA LEU A 283 -4.11 -13.28 -12.79
C LEU A 283 -4.95 -12.72 -13.93
N LYS A 284 -6.23 -12.48 -13.65
CA LYS A 284 -7.15 -11.90 -14.65
C LYS A 284 -6.83 -10.42 -14.89
N LYS A 285 -6.88 -10.03 -16.15
CA LYS A 285 -6.70 -8.63 -16.61
C LYS A 285 -7.98 -7.82 -16.48
#